data_489aab49203c06e1ad3c598cc7a03d0d
#
_entry.id   489aab49203c06e1ad3c598cc7a03d0d
#
_cell.length_a   1.000
_cell.length_b   1.000
_cell.length_c   1.000
_cell.angle_alpha   90.00
_cell.angle_beta   90.00
_cell.angle_gamma   90.00
#
_symmetry.space_group_name_H-M   'P 1'
#
loop_
_entity.id
_entity.type
_entity.pdbx_description
1 polymer ?
#
loop_
_entity_poly.entity_id
_entity_poly.type
_entity_poly.pdbx_seq_one_letter_code
_entity_poly.pdbx_strand_id
1 'polypeptide(L)'
;AILRDNGLHMRTVTLTAKDKICPLDERNCNPVACPYAKGHFDRINDAVYDIITSQMVIGRDNVMEYANRHNVCPFEMSLDVSYWCDGIICDYNYVFDPDASLKRYFGNGAKGDYVFLVDEAHNLVDRAREMYSAVLKKEDFLAAKKLVKEMDKRLAGALDRCNKQLLEYKRQCDTFMAVSYTHLRAHETGA
;
A
#
# COMPACT_ATOMS: atom_id res chain seq x y z
N ALA A 1 5.75 12.98 22.28
CA ALA A 1 5.93 13.30 23.70
C ALA A 1 7.11 14.27 23.87
N ILE A 2 8.37 13.84 23.66
CA ILE A 2 9.59 14.64 23.96
C ILE A 2 9.58 16.03 23.31
N LEU A 3 9.24 16.13 22.02
CA LEU A 3 9.25 17.43 21.31
C LEU A 3 8.18 18.38 21.88
N ARG A 4 7.00 17.87 22.18
CA ARG A 4 5.92 18.65 22.79
C ARG A 4 6.28 19.12 24.21
N ASP A 5 6.90 18.25 25.00
CA ASP A 5 7.33 18.56 26.37
C ASP A 5 8.44 19.62 26.37
N ASN A 6 9.12 19.79 25.24
CA ASN A 6 10.09 20.89 24.99
C ASN A 6 9.49 22.08 24.20
N GLY A 7 8.17 22.22 24.16
CA GLY A 7 7.48 23.40 23.63
C GLY A 7 7.17 23.38 22.14
N LEU A 8 7.37 22.27 21.44
CA LEU A 8 6.97 22.15 20.04
C LEU A 8 5.46 21.91 19.93
N HIS A 9 4.74 22.87 19.39
CA HIS A 9 3.32 22.75 19.06
C HIS A 9 3.16 22.21 17.65
N MET A 10 3.05 20.91 17.53
CA MET A 10 2.95 20.21 16.26
C MET A 10 1.81 19.20 16.32
N ARG A 11 0.83 19.33 15.43
CA ARG A 11 -0.25 18.34 15.29
C ARG A 11 0.24 17.20 14.44
N THR A 12 0.04 15.99 14.94
CA THR A 12 0.46 14.76 14.26
C THR A 12 -0.67 13.77 14.15
N VAL A 13 -0.68 13.02 13.03
CA VAL A 13 -1.58 11.88 12.85
C VAL A 13 -0.78 10.63 12.49
N THR A 14 -1.22 9.49 13.05
CA THR A 14 -0.70 8.17 12.68
C THR A 14 -1.68 7.48 11.75
N LEU A 15 -1.26 7.23 10.51
CA LEU A 15 -2.06 6.48 9.55
C LEU A 15 -1.92 4.98 9.82
N THR A 16 -3.04 4.32 9.97
CA THR A 16 -3.12 2.87 10.15
C THR A 16 -3.71 2.24 8.91
N ALA A 17 -3.14 1.12 8.47
CA ALA A 17 -3.62 0.41 7.29
C ALA A 17 -5.11 0.05 7.41
N LYS A 18 -5.81 0.10 6.29
CA LYS A 18 -7.27 -0.03 6.23
C LYS A 18 -7.79 -1.35 6.81
N ASP A 19 -7.06 -2.44 6.62
CA ASP A 19 -7.36 -3.76 7.18
C ASP A 19 -7.18 -3.82 8.70
N LYS A 20 -6.32 -2.97 9.26
CA LYS A 20 -6.04 -2.91 10.71
C LYS A 20 -6.94 -1.94 11.47
N ILE A 21 -7.55 -0.97 10.78
CA ILE A 21 -8.39 0.04 11.41
C ILE A 21 -9.88 -0.11 11.08
N CYS A 22 -10.24 -0.96 10.11
CA CYS A 22 -11.64 -1.22 9.78
C CYS A 22 -12.34 -1.90 10.96
N PRO A 23 -13.49 -1.37 11.45
CA PRO A 23 -14.24 -1.97 12.55
C PRO A 23 -15.09 -3.17 12.12
N LEU A 24 -15.13 -3.51 10.83
CA LEU A 24 -15.89 -4.64 10.29
C LEU A 24 -15.00 -5.85 10.07
N ASP A 25 -15.47 -7.03 10.43
CA ASP A 25 -14.77 -8.30 10.20
C ASP A 25 -14.55 -8.57 8.72
N GLU A 26 -15.58 -8.31 7.90
CA GLU A 26 -15.49 -8.40 6.45
C GLU A 26 -15.49 -7.00 5.83
N ARG A 27 -14.44 -6.70 5.07
CA ARG A 27 -14.28 -5.41 4.42
C ARG A 27 -15.04 -5.34 3.10
N ASN A 28 -16.18 -4.65 3.12
CA ASN A 28 -16.95 -4.30 1.93
C ASN A 28 -17.24 -2.80 1.93
N CYS A 29 -16.40 -2.02 1.25
CA CYS A 29 -16.37 -0.55 1.33
C CYS A 29 -17.41 0.14 0.43
N ASN A 30 -18.58 -0.47 0.20
CA ASN A 30 -19.63 0.20 -0.56
C ASN A 30 -20.74 0.72 0.38
N PRO A 31 -21.41 1.84 0.04
CA PRO A 31 -22.42 2.47 0.91
C PRO A 31 -23.64 1.60 1.22
N VAL A 32 -23.87 0.52 0.47
CA VAL A 32 -24.99 -0.41 0.72
C VAL A 32 -24.61 -1.40 1.85
N ALA A 33 -23.38 -1.87 1.85
CA ALA A 33 -22.91 -2.90 2.79
C ALA A 33 -22.20 -2.33 4.03
N CYS A 34 -21.55 -1.16 3.90
CA CYS A 34 -20.77 -0.56 4.98
C CYS A 34 -21.52 0.62 5.62
N PRO A 35 -21.91 0.54 6.90
CA PRO A 35 -22.59 1.63 7.60
C PRO A 35 -21.73 2.88 7.74
N TYR A 36 -20.41 2.73 7.81
CA TYR A 36 -19.45 3.84 7.90
C TYR A 36 -19.20 4.53 6.56
N ALA A 37 -19.43 3.85 5.44
CA ALA A 37 -19.37 4.45 4.11
C ALA A 37 -20.68 5.15 3.73
N LYS A 38 -21.81 4.65 4.24
CA LYS A 38 -23.14 5.25 3.99
C LYS A 38 -23.24 6.62 4.67
N GLY A 39 -23.40 7.68 3.88
CA GLY A 39 -23.47 9.06 4.36
C GLY A 39 -22.16 9.58 4.98
N HIS A 40 -21.04 8.98 4.62
CA HIS A 40 -19.70 9.40 5.10
C HIS A 40 -19.44 10.88 4.80
N PHE A 41 -19.69 11.28 3.57
CA PHE A 41 -19.44 12.66 3.11
C PHE A 41 -20.31 13.72 3.79
N ASP A 42 -21.45 13.34 4.33
CA ASP A 42 -22.33 14.26 5.06
C ASP A 42 -21.81 14.56 6.48
N ARG A 43 -21.00 13.69 7.03
CA ARG A 43 -20.55 13.73 8.44
C ARG A 43 -19.05 13.94 8.62
N ILE A 44 -18.25 13.73 7.57
CA ILE A 44 -16.79 13.74 7.69
C ILE A 44 -16.24 15.09 8.14
N ASN A 45 -16.81 16.19 7.69
CA ASN A 45 -16.33 17.52 8.06
C ASN A 45 -16.47 17.79 9.56
N ASP A 46 -17.59 17.40 10.16
CA ASP A 46 -17.83 17.54 11.59
C ASP A 46 -16.88 16.62 12.39
N ALA A 47 -16.64 15.40 11.91
CA ALA A 47 -15.71 14.46 12.52
C ALA A 47 -14.26 14.98 12.50
N VAL A 48 -13.83 15.51 11.37
CA VAL A 48 -12.50 16.12 11.22
C VAL A 48 -12.36 17.34 12.11
N TYR A 49 -13.36 18.23 12.13
CA TYR A 49 -13.33 19.41 12.98
C TYR A 49 -13.25 19.05 14.46
N ASP A 50 -14.06 18.10 14.93
CA ASP A 50 -14.08 17.65 16.31
C ASP A 50 -12.71 17.11 16.77
N ILE A 51 -12.10 16.22 15.97
CA ILE A 51 -10.81 15.62 16.35
C ILE A 51 -9.65 16.62 16.30
N ILE A 52 -9.59 17.49 15.28
CA ILE A 52 -8.46 18.44 15.15
C ILE A 52 -8.52 19.56 16.19
N THR A 53 -9.71 19.92 16.68
CA THR A 53 -9.86 20.92 17.74
C THR A 53 -9.61 20.34 19.14
N SER A 54 -9.77 19.02 19.28
CA SER A 54 -9.66 18.32 20.57
C SER A 54 -8.31 17.63 20.79
N GLN A 55 -7.60 17.26 19.72
CA GLN A 55 -6.39 16.44 19.78
C GLN A 55 -5.21 17.06 19.02
N MET A 56 -4.03 17.03 19.65
CA MET A 56 -2.76 17.41 19.01
C MET A 56 -1.98 16.20 18.50
N VAL A 57 -2.08 15.06 19.18
CA VAL A 57 -1.46 13.80 18.78
C VAL A 57 -2.56 12.81 18.51
N ILE A 58 -2.78 12.52 17.23
CA ILE A 58 -3.92 11.72 16.76
C ILE A 58 -3.40 10.33 16.40
N GLY A 59 -3.51 9.42 17.36
CA GLY A 59 -3.21 8.00 17.19
C GLY A 59 -4.41 7.19 16.69
N ARG A 60 -4.18 5.90 16.49
CA ARG A 60 -5.21 4.95 16.06
C ARG A 60 -6.46 4.99 16.94
N ASP A 61 -6.28 5.01 18.26
CA ASP A 61 -7.40 4.92 19.20
C ASP A 61 -8.25 6.19 19.18
N ASN A 62 -7.62 7.37 19.05
CA ASN A 62 -8.34 8.62 18.84
C ASN A 62 -9.15 8.58 17.53
N VAL A 63 -8.54 8.14 16.43
CA VAL A 63 -9.24 8.01 15.14
C VAL A 63 -10.45 7.09 15.27
N MET A 64 -10.30 5.93 15.93
CA MET A 64 -11.40 4.98 16.16
C MET A 64 -12.52 5.58 17.00
N GLU A 65 -12.19 6.27 18.09
CA GLU A 65 -13.17 6.90 18.98
C GLU A 65 -14.01 7.95 18.22
N TYR A 66 -13.35 8.89 17.54
CA TYR A 66 -14.05 9.96 16.82
C TYR A 66 -14.80 9.45 15.59
N ALA A 67 -14.24 8.48 14.88
CA ALA A 67 -14.91 7.84 13.74
C ALA A 67 -16.20 7.12 14.17
N ASN A 68 -16.19 6.44 15.29
CA ASN A 68 -17.39 5.80 15.86
C ASN A 68 -18.41 6.83 16.34
N ARG A 69 -17.97 7.91 16.99
CA ARG A 69 -18.83 9.00 17.46
C ARG A 69 -19.62 9.63 16.31
N HIS A 70 -18.97 9.85 15.19
CA HIS A 70 -19.55 10.49 14.02
C HIS A 70 -20.08 9.48 12.97
N ASN A 71 -19.91 8.18 13.21
CA ASN A 71 -20.28 7.10 12.29
C ASN A 71 -19.68 7.29 10.88
N VAL A 72 -18.37 7.55 10.80
CA VAL A 72 -17.58 7.71 9.57
C VAL A 72 -16.50 6.64 9.46
N CYS A 73 -16.02 6.39 8.24
CA CYS A 73 -14.94 5.43 8.05
C CYS A 73 -13.63 5.92 8.72
N PRO A 74 -13.07 5.18 9.70
CA PRO A 74 -11.89 5.64 10.41
C PRO A 74 -10.65 5.77 9.51
N PHE A 75 -10.51 4.91 8.51
CA PHE A 75 -9.42 5.00 7.55
C PHE A 75 -9.50 6.29 6.72
N GLU A 76 -10.63 6.54 6.08
CA GLU A 76 -10.82 7.75 5.26
C GLU A 76 -10.73 9.01 6.12
N MET A 77 -11.30 8.99 7.34
CA MET A 77 -11.19 10.11 8.28
C MET A 77 -9.73 10.40 8.63
N SER A 78 -8.90 9.39 8.89
CA SER A 78 -7.49 9.60 9.20
C SER A 78 -6.72 10.27 8.04
N LEU A 79 -7.09 9.93 6.80
CA LEU A 79 -6.53 10.55 5.61
C LEU A 79 -6.99 12.02 5.47
N ASP A 80 -8.23 12.35 5.79
CA ASP A 80 -8.72 13.73 5.72
C ASP A 80 -8.15 14.58 6.86
N VAL A 81 -8.02 14.03 8.05
CA VAL A 81 -7.33 14.65 9.19
C VAL A 81 -5.89 15.01 8.86
N SER A 82 -5.21 14.19 8.05
CA SER A 82 -3.81 14.40 7.71
C SER A 82 -3.53 15.74 7.01
N TYR A 83 -4.51 16.32 6.30
CA TYR A 83 -4.38 17.64 5.70
C TYR A 83 -4.23 18.80 6.72
N TRP A 84 -4.66 18.57 7.97
CA TRP A 84 -4.65 19.53 9.05
C TRP A 84 -3.51 19.28 10.05
N CYS A 85 -2.59 18.40 9.69
CA CYS A 85 -1.47 17.99 10.53
C CYS A 85 -0.14 18.49 9.97
N ASP A 86 0.75 18.85 10.88
CA ASP A 86 2.13 19.25 10.57
C ASP A 86 3.02 18.01 10.35
N GLY A 87 2.63 16.88 10.93
CA GLY A 87 3.36 15.63 10.83
C GLY A 87 2.45 14.43 10.61
N ILE A 88 2.86 13.54 9.69
CA ILE A 88 2.17 12.30 9.37
C ILE A 88 3.12 11.14 9.68
N ILE A 89 2.70 10.24 10.55
CA ILE A 89 3.42 9.01 10.87
C ILE A 89 2.72 7.88 10.12
N CYS A 90 3.44 7.20 9.26
CA CYS A 90 2.86 6.12 8.45
C CYS A 90 3.91 5.09 8.04
N ASP A 91 3.45 3.96 7.51
CA ASP A 91 4.32 3.03 6.81
C ASP A 91 4.87 3.68 5.53
N TYR A 92 6.10 3.39 5.18
CA TYR A 92 6.75 3.97 3.99
C TYR A 92 6.09 3.53 2.67
N ASN A 93 5.24 2.51 2.66
CA ASN A 93 4.40 2.17 1.51
C ASN A 93 3.52 3.35 1.10
N TYR A 94 3.06 4.16 2.06
CA TYR A 94 2.26 5.36 1.77
C TYR A 94 3.02 6.46 1.00
N VAL A 95 4.33 6.36 0.94
CA VAL A 95 5.19 7.30 0.19
C VAL A 95 5.74 6.66 -1.08
N PHE A 96 6.24 5.43 -1.00
CA PHE A 96 7.07 4.82 -2.04
C PHE A 96 6.37 3.76 -2.88
N ASP A 97 5.29 3.14 -2.40
CA ASP A 97 4.58 2.10 -3.15
C ASP A 97 3.70 2.73 -4.24
N PRO A 98 3.84 2.34 -5.51
CA PRO A 98 3.07 2.91 -6.62
C PRO A 98 1.56 2.73 -6.49
N ASP A 99 1.10 1.69 -5.79
CA ASP A 99 -0.32 1.37 -5.62
C ASP A 99 -0.90 1.97 -4.34
N ALA A 100 -0.13 1.97 -3.25
CA ALA A 100 -0.56 2.41 -1.91
C ALA A 100 -0.20 3.86 -1.59
N SER A 101 0.66 4.51 -2.38
CA SER A 101 1.10 5.89 -2.10
C SER A 101 -0.05 6.88 -2.01
N LEU A 102 0.12 7.87 -1.14
CA LEU A 102 -0.87 8.93 -0.90
C LEU A 102 -0.95 9.86 -2.10
N LYS A 103 -1.73 9.48 -3.11
CA LYS A 103 -1.93 10.26 -4.36
C LYS A 103 -2.43 11.68 -4.10
N ARG A 104 -3.08 11.92 -2.95
CA ARG A 104 -3.53 13.23 -2.50
C ARG A 104 -2.37 14.21 -2.25
N TYR A 105 -1.16 13.70 -1.94
CA TYR A 105 0.06 14.49 -1.72
C TYR A 105 1.01 14.42 -2.91
N PHE A 106 1.10 13.25 -3.57
CA PHE A 106 2.14 12.96 -4.57
C PHE A 106 1.58 12.74 -5.98
N GLY A 107 0.25 12.75 -6.14
CA GLY A 107 -0.40 12.55 -7.42
C GLY A 107 -0.32 13.78 -8.34
N ASN A 108 -0.43 13.53 -9.66
CA ASN A 108 -0.55 14.57 -10.70
C ASN A 108 0.59 15.63 -10.70
N GLY A 109 1.80 15.24 -10.27
CA GLY A 109 2.95 16.16 -10.21
C GLY A 109 2.82 17.24 -9.12
N ALA A 110 1.96 17.04 -8.13
CA ALA A 110 1.88 17.93 -6.98
C ALA A 110 3.25 18.03 -6.32
N LYS A 111 3.70 19.27 -6.10
CA LYS A 111 4.94 19.59 -5.39
C LYS A 111 4.57 20.20 -4.06
N GLY A 112 5.25 19.79 -3.00
CA GLY A 112 5.11 20.37 -1.67
C GLY A 112 6.46 20.33 -0.96
N ASP A 113 6.62 21.19 0.02
CA ASP A 113 7.82 21.25 0.85
C ASP A 113 7.69 20.20 1.96
N TYR A 114 8.03 18.96 1.63
CA TYR A 114 7.98 17.83 2.56
C TYR A 114 9.37 17.46 3.04
N VAL A 115 9.48 17.10 4.31
CA VAL A 115 10.66 16.48 4.90
C VAL A 115 10.30 15.04 5.28
N PHE A 116 11.06 14.08 4.77
CA PHE A 116 10.85 12.67 5.06
C PHE A 116 11.89 12.18 6.07
N LEU A 117 11.42 11.67 7.20
CA LEU A 117 12.23 10.99 8.19
C LEU A 117 11.94 9.49 8.09
N VAL A 118 12.87 8.77 7.50
CA VAL A 118 12.69 7.33 7.22
C VAL A 118 13.47 6.54 8.25
N ASP A 119 12.75 5.83 9.10
CA ASP A 119 13.32 4.87 10.03
C ASP A 119 13.67 3.57 9.30
N GLU A 120 14.69 2.85 9.77
CA GLU A 120 15.17 1.60 9.18
C GLU A 120 15.38 1.69 7.66
N ALA A 121 15.93 2.83 7.19
CA ALA A 121 16.08 3.14 5.77
C ALA A 121 16.88 2.09 4.97
N HIS A 122 17.71 1.28 5.65
CA HIS A 122 18.43 0.18 5.02
C HIS A 122 17.50 -0.89 4.42
N ASN A 123 16.28 -1.02 4.92
CA ASN A 123 15.27 -1.93 4.39
C ASN A 123 14.60 -1.44 3.10
N LEU A 124 14.75 -0.15 2.73
CA LEU A 124 14.09 0.42 1.56
C LEU A 124 14.47 -0.25 0.24
N VAL A 125 15.71 -0.73 0.10
CA VAL A 125 16.16 -1.39 -1.13
C VAL A 125 15.38 -2.67 -1.38
N ASP A 126 15.25 -3.52 -0.36
CA ASP A 126 14.52 -4.78 -0.51
C ASP A 126 13.01 -4.55 -0.62
N ARG A 127 12.49 -3.58 0.11
CA ARG A 127 11.08 -3.17 -0.01
C ARG A 127 10.76 -2.56 -1.37
N ALA A 128 11.64 -1.74 -1.93
CA ALA A 128 11.45 -1.22 -3.27
C ALA A 128 11.42 -2.35 -4.32
N ARG A 129 12.28 -3.35 -4.17
CA ARG A 129 12.24 -4.54 -5.04
C ARG A 129 10.89 -5.26 -4.94
N GLU A 130 10.35 -5.45 -3.74
CA GLU A 130 9.02 -6.05 -3.55
C GLU A 130 7.91 -5.20 -4.18
N MET A 131 7.87 -3.89 -3.89
CA MET A 131 6.86 -2.96 -4.38
C MET A 131 6.80 -2.86 -5.91
N TYR A 132 7.97 -2.94 -6.56
CA TYR A 132 8.09 -2.83 -8.01
C TYR A 132 8.24 -4.20 -8.71
N SER A 133 7.97 -5.29 -8.01
CA SER A 133 8.01 -6.65 -8.55
C SER A 133 6.62 -7.25 -8.65
N ALA A 134 6.39 -8.01 -9.71
CA ALA A 134 5.19 -8.81 -9.87
C ALA A 134 5.58 -10.27 -10.06
N VAL A 135 4.78 -11.17 -9.48
CA VAL A 135 5.01 -12.62 -9.55
C VAL A 135 3.92 -13.25 -10.40
N LEU A 136 4.31 -13.89 -11.48
CA LEU A 136 3.44 -14.73 -12.31
C LEU A 136 3.83 -16.18 -12.12
N LYS A 137 2.91 -16.99 -11.60
CA LYS A 137 3.13 -18.43 -11.40
C LYS A 137 2.54 -19.22 -12.57
N LYS A 138 3.37 -20.02 -13.20
CA LYS A 138 2.96 -20.91 -14.31
C LYS A 138 1.81 -21.83 -13.91
N GLU A 139 1.83 -22.29 -12.68
CA GLU A 139 0.83 -23.20 -12.09
C GLU A 139 -0.57 -22.58 -12.10
N ASP A 140 -0.69 -21.28 -11.88
CA ASP A 140 -1.96 -20.55 -11.89
C ASP A 140 -2.60 -20.54 -13.30
N PHE A 141 -1.78 -20.36 -14.34
CA PHE A 141 -2.24 -20.43 -15.73
C PHE A 141 -2.72 -21.84 -16.10
N LEU A 142 -2.05 -22.88 -15.61
CA LEU A 142 -2.47 -24.28 -15.82
C LEU A 142 -3.75 -24.61 -15.06
N ALA A 143 -3.89 -24.13 -13.83
CA ALA A 143 -5.10 -24.31 -13.04
C ALA A 143 -6.30 -23.61 -13.69
N ALA A 144 -6.14 -22.34 -14.06
CA ALA A 144 -7.17 -21.58 -14.77
C ALA A 144 -7.57 -22.24 -16.10
N LYS A 145 -6.59 -22.74 -16.88
CA LYS A 145 -6.85 -23.46 -18.13
C LYS A 145 -7.73 -24.70 -17.90
N LYS A 146 -7.49 -25.48 -16.82
CA LYS A 146 -8.32 -26.65 -16.49
C LYS A 146 -9.77 -26.27 -16.23
N LEU A 147 -10.01 -25.17 -15.53
CA LEU A 147 -11.36 -24.71 -15.20
C LEU A 147 -12.14 -24.24 -16.43
N VAL A 148 -11.49 -23.54 -17.36
CA VAL A 148 -12.18 -22.93 -18.50
C VAL A 148 -12.19 -23.79 -19.77
N LYS A 149 -11.47 -24.90 -19.80
CA LYS A 149 -11.23 -25.71 -21.01
C LYS A 149 -12.52 -26.16 -21.72
N GLU A 150 -13.52 -26.57 -20.94
CA GLU A 150 -14.80 -27.04 -21.47
C GLU A 150 -15.80 -25.88 -21.70
N MET A 151 -15.56 -24.73 -21.06
CA MET A 151 -16.45 -23.57 -21.15
C MET A 151 -16.06 -22.61 -22.29
N ASP A 152 -14.77 -22.36 -22.45
CA ASP A 152 -14.24 -21.42 -23.46
C ASP A 152 -12.90 -21.92 -24.01
N LYS A 153 -12.95 -22.52 -25.21
CA LYS A 153 -11.76 -23.03 -25.91
C LYS A 153 -10.78 -21.91 -26.32
N ARG A 154 -11.30 -20.69 -26.58
CA ARG A 154 -10.49 -19.53 -26.98
C ARG A 154 -9.66 -19.04 -25.80
N LEU A 155 -10.28 -18.93 -24.64
CA LEU A 155 -9.61 -18.54 -23.39
C LEU A 155 -8.60 -19.61 -22.96
N ALA A 156 -8.96 -20.90 -23.03
CA ALA A 156 -8.04 -21.99 -22.75
C ALA A 156 -6.80 -21.97 -23.66
N GLY A 157 -6.98 -21.63 -24.95
CA GLY A 157 -5.88 -21.45 -25.89
C GLY A 157 -4.99 -20.24 -25.58
N ALA A 158 -5.56 -19.16 -25.08
CA ALA A 158 -4.81 -17.98 -24.61
C ALA A 158 -3.94 -18.33 -23.40
N LEU A 159 -4.50 -18.99 -22.40
CA LEU A 159 -3.76 -19.45 -21.21
C LEU A 159 -2.62 -20.42 -21.56
N ASP A 160 -2.81 -21.26 -22.59
CA ASP A 160 -1.74 -22.14 -23.08
C ASP A 160 -0.58 -21.35 -23.71
N ARG A 161 -0.88 -20.30 -24.48
CA ARG A 161 0.17 -19.41 -25.02
C ARG A 161 0.94 -18.71 -23.90
N CYS A 162 0.25 -18.21 -22.87
CA CYS A 162 0.91 -17.61 -21.69
C CYS A 162 1.85 -18.62 -21.01
N ASN A 163 1.39 -19.85 -20.80
CA ASN A 163 2.22 -20.91 -20.21
C ASN A 163 3.47 -21.21 -21.06
N LYS A 164 3.34 -21.27 -22.39
CA LYS A 164 4.48 -21.48 -23.30
C LYS A 164 5.48 -20.33 -23.21
N GLN A 165 4.98 -19.08 -23.17
CA GLN A 165 5.82 -17.89 -23.03
C GLN A 165 6.60 -17.87 -21.71
N LEU A 166 5.95 -18.24 -20.59
CA LEU A 166 6.62 -18.34 -19.29
C LEU A 166 7.72 -19.42 -19.28
N LEU A 167 7.49 -20.55 -19.97
CA LEU A 167 8.52 -21.59 -20.13
C LEU A 167 9.70 -21.08 -20.95
N GLU A 168 9.45 -20.30 -21.98
CA GLU A 168 10.51 -19.70 -22.79
C GLU A 168 11.34 -18.69 -21.99
N TYR A 169 10.69 -17.81 -21.23
CA TYR A 169 11.38 -16.88 -20.34
C TYR A 169 12.24 -17.62 -19.31
N LYS A 170 11.74 -18.73 -18.75
CA LYS A 170 12.53 -19.53 -17.82
C LYS A 170 13.81 -20.05 -18.48
N ARG A 171 13.73 -20.60 -19.71
CA ARG A 171 14.91 -21.07 -20.46
C ARG A 171 15.93 -19.97 -20.70
N GLN A 172 15.45 -18.76 -21.07
CA GLN A 172 16.30 -17.59 -21.29
C GLN A 172 17.01 -17.16 -20.00
N CYS A 173 16.30 -17.14 -18.86
CA CYS A 173 16.88 -16.86 -17.55
C CYS A 173 17.91 -17.93 -17.15
N ASP A 174 17.61 -19.21 -17.32
CA ASP A 174 18.55 -20.30 -17.01
C ASP A 174 19.83 -20.19 -17.84
N THR A 175 19.71 -19.82 -19.12
CA THR A 175 20.86 -19.58 -20.00
C THR A 175 21.67 -18.35 -19.55
N PHE A 176 21.01 -17.24 -19.24
CA PHE A 176 21.64 -16.03 -18.75
C PHE A 176 22.40 -16.25 -17.44
N MET A 177 21.78 -16.94 -16.48
CA MET A 177 22.40 -17.27 -15.19
C MET A 177 23.63 -18.17 -15.36
N ALA A 178 23.58 -19.16 -16.26
CA ALA A 178 24.70 -20.03 -16.54
C ALA A 178 25.92 -19.23 -17.11
N VAL A 179 25.66 -18.29 -18.02
CA VAL A 179 26.71 -17.45 -18.61
C VAL A 179 27.28 -16.48 -17.58
N SER A 180 26.43 -15.84 -16.76
CA SER A 180 26.87 -14.90 -15.73
C SER A 180 27.70 -15.58 -14.65
N TYR A 181 27.34 -16.80 -14.26
CA TYR A 181 28.07 -17.56 -13.24
C TYR A 181 29.47 -18.00 -13.72
N THR A 182 29.61 -18.34 -15.00
CA THR A 182 30.92 -18.65 -15.60
C THR A 182 31.81 -17.43 -15.69
N HIS A 183 31.27 -16.24 -15.94
CA HIS A 183 32.02 -14.99 -15.97
C HIS A 183 32.53 -14.57 -14.60
N LEU A 184 31.70 -14.70 -13.53
CA LEU A 184 32.12 -14.41 -12.16
C LEU A 184 33.24 -15.36 -11.68
N ARG A 185 33.16 -16.65 -11.99
CA ARG A 185 34.24 -17.60 -11.65
C ARG A 185 35.56 -17.32 -12.38
N ALA A 186 35.50 -16.83 -13.61
CA ALA A 186 36.73 -16.50 -14.36
C ALA A 186 37.47 -15.29 -13.77
N HIS A 187 36.79 -14.39 -13.06
CA HIS A 187 37.43 -13.27 -12.34
C HIS A 187 38.00 -13.65 -10.98
N GLU A 188 37.51 -14.71 -10.33
CA GLU A 188 38.00 -15.17 -9.03
C GLU A 188 39.26 -16.06 -9.13
N THR A 189 39.53 -16.62 -10.30
CA THR A 189 40.71 -17.49 -10.51
C THR A 189 41.94 -16.79 -11.10
N GLY A 190 41.90 -15.46 -11.23
CA GLY A 190 42.94 -14.63 -11.85
C GLY A 190 43.78 -13.83 -10.84
N ALA A 191 43.90 -14.30 -9.57
CA ALA A 191 44.75 -13.68 -8.57
C ALA A 191 45.79 -14.66 -8.04
#